data_b0b85dfa79b0d049a411301f5e98c67c
#
_entry.id   b0b85dfa79b0d049a411301f5e98c67c
#
_cell.length_a   1.000
_cell.length_b   1.000
_cell.length_c   1.000
_cell.angle_alpha   90.00
_cell.angle_beta   90.00
_cell.angle_gamma   90.00
#
_symmetry.space_group_name_H-M   'P 1'
#
loop_
_entity.id
_entity.type
_entity.pdbx_description
1 polymer ?
#
loop_
_entity_poly.entity_id
_entity_poly.type
_entity_poly.pdbx_seq_one_letter_code
_entity_poly.pdbx_strand_id
1 'polypeptide(L)'
;MSQAWERREEESMSQSLLKAEHVKISFGNVHALRDVSLEILPGEIHCLAGENGCGKSTIIKIISGVYQRDGGTIEFDGKKLEKISPIDAINMGIQVIYQDFALFPNLTVAENLALNTELASRKKTVSWKNVRKIAEEAVAKINFDVDLDEKVEKLSVAQKQMVAISRALMSNARLIIMDEPTTALTKKEVNSLFKIILKLKEQGIAILFISHKLNEVFEISDRFTIFRNGEMVATGSTKDLDDKKFTYYMTGREFNDQIFVPENMSEKPVFELKNLTLEGAFEAINFSLRRGEILGITGLLDSGRTELALSMFGLKPADSGEILKEGTPIKITNPRDAIEHKIGYVPEDRLSEGLFLTQSIGDNIIISEIDKLKKKNGQFDLKKRDEEIKRWVAELEIKTKNPDNPATTLSGGNQQRIVLAKWLACNLDVLILNGPTVGVDIGSKHDIHMVLQKLAKQGLGVIIISDDLPEVIQNCNRVLVIKNGKIRSEYDTQKVSEQMIIDDMM
;
A
#
# COMPACT_ATOMS: atom_id res chain seq x y z
N MET A 1 -46.01 16.38 24.66
CA MET A 1 -45.58 15.98 23.31
C MET A 1 -44.05 16.06 23.13
N SER A 2 -43.29 16.88 23.85
CA SER A 2 -41.84 17.03 23.72
C SER A 2 -41.05 15.80 24.19
N GLN A 3 -41.37 15.21 25.34
CA GLN A 3 -40.65 14.06 25.89
C GLN A 3 -40.76 12.74 25.07
N ALA A 4 -41.84 12.56 24.33
CA ALA A 4 -42.00 11.41 23.45
C ALA A 4 -41.26 11.57 22.13
N TRP A 5 -41.00 12.81 21.72
CA TRP A 5 -40.12 13.14 20.58
C TRP A 5 -38.66 12.99 20.96
N GLU A 6 -38.22 13.53 22.09
CA GLU A 6 -36.85 13.39 22.60
C GLU A 6 -36.50 11.92 22.86
N ARG A 7 -37.38 11.11 23.44
CA ARG A 7 -37.15 9.66 23.58
C ARG A 7 -37.08 8.91 22.25
N ARG A 8 -37.85 9.32 21.24
CA ARG A 8 -37.76 8.72 19.90
C ARG A 8 -36.49 9.13 19.17
N GLU A 9 -35.98 10.34 19.40
CA GLU A 9 -34.65 10.76 18.88
C GLU A 9 -33.53 10.06 19.64
N GLU A 10 -33.59 9.92 20.95
CA GLU A 10 -32.60 9.16 21.75
C GLU A 10 -32.62 7.65 21.41
N GLU A 11 -33.81 7.03 21.25
CA GLU A 11 -33.95 5.63 20.80
C GLU A 11 -33.53 5.46 19.34
N SER A 12 -33.74 6.44 18.47
CA SER A 12 -33.29 6.46 17.06
C SER A 12 -31.77 6.65 16.95
N MET A 13 -31.13 7.39 17.88
CA MET A 13 -29.70 7.55 17.96
C MET A 13 -28.95 6.32 18.51
N SER A 14 -29.65 5.33 19.09
CA SER A 14 -29.07 4.11 19.65
C SER A 14 -29.14 2.89 18.73
N GLN A 15 -29.80 2.99 17.57
CA GLN A 15 -29.94 1.84 16.67
C GLN A 15 -28.86 1.83 15.60
N SER A 16 -28.03 0.79 15.59
CA SER A 16 -26.98 0.59 14.58
C SER A 16 -27.55 0.53 13.17
N LEU A 17 -26.90 1.19 12.21
CA LEU A 17 -27.23 1.05 10.79
C LEU A 17 -26.85 -0.33 10.26
N LEU A 18 -25.63 -0.78 10.59
CA LEU A 18 -25.13 -2.12 10.29
C LEU A 18 -24.65 -2.76 11.58
N LYS A 19 -25.09 -3.98 11.84
CA LYS A 19 -24.62 -4.80 12.95
C LYS A 19 -24.31 -6.21 12.46
N ALA A 20 -23.05 -6.57 12.50
CA ALA A 20 -22.55 -7.92 12.22
C ALA A 20 -22.03 -8.52 13.52
N GLU A 21 -22.53 -9.70 13.92
CA GLU A 21 -22.14 -10.36 15.16
C GLU A 21 -21.69 -11.79 14.90
N HIS A 22 -20.53 -12.13 15.45
CA HIS A 22 -19.94 -13.48 15.42
C HIS A 22 -19.86 -14.09 14.03
N VAL A 23 -19.56 -13.26 13.01
CA VAL A 23 -19.52 -13.69 11.60
C VAL A 23 -18.34 -14.60 11.36
N LYS A 24 -18.61 -15.73 10.70
CA LYS A 24 -17.64 -16.77 10.38
C LYS A 24 -17.75 -17.16 8.91
N ILE A 25 -16.60 -17.43 8.28
CA ILE A 25 -16.54 -18.02 6.94
C ILE A 25 -15.21 -18.72 6.72
N SER A 26 -15.27 -19.86 6.03
CA SER A 26 -14.09 -20.66 5.69
C SER A 26 -14.08 -20.99 4.20
N PHE A 27 -12.89 -21.01 3.60
CA PHE A 27 -12.64 -21.43 2.22
C PHE A 27 -11.74 -22.66 2.23
N GLY A 28 -12.32 -23.82 2.11
CA GLY A 28 -11.60 -25.08 2.32
C GLY A 28 -11.01 -25.15 3.73
N ASN A 29 -9.70 -25.27 3.84
CA ASN A 29 -8.99 -25.34 5.13
C ASN A 29 -8.57 -23.96 5.68
N VAL A 30 -8.97 -22.85 5.02
CA VAL A 30 -8.63 -21.51 5.45
C VAL A 30 -9.82 -20.85 6.12
N HIS A 31 -9.72 -20.60 7.42
CA HIS A 31 -10.71 -19.83 8.18
C HIS A 31 -10.44 -18.34 7.97
N ALA A 32 -11.14 -17.73 6.99
CA ALA A 32 -10.93 -16.33 6.65
C ALA A 32 -11.51 -15.38 7.71
N LEU A 33 -12.67 -15.71 8.27
CA LEU A 33 -13.22 -15.07 9.47
C LEU A 33 -13.56 -16.15 10.49
N ARG A 34 -13.02 -16.03 11.70
CA ARG A 34 -13.22 -16.98 12.78
C ARG A 34 -14.33 -16.57 13.73
N ASP A 35 -14.30 -15.30 14.12
CA ASP A 35 -15.28 -14.69 15.00
C ASP A 35 -15.12 -13.17 14.93
N VAL A 36 -15.82 -12.52 13.99
CA VAL A 36 -15.73 -11.06 13.85
C VAL A 36 -17.07 -10.42 14.10
N SER A 37 -17.03 -9.28 14.81
CA SER A 37 -18.16 -8.41 15.01
C SER A 37 -17.82 -7.00 14.52
N LEU A 38 -18.79 -6.31 13.93
CA LEU A 38 -18.63 -4.96 13.40
C LEU A 38 -19.96 -4.23 13.54
N GLU A 39 -19.91 -3.03 14.10
CA GLU A 39 -21.08 -2.18 14.25
C GLU A 39 -20.80 -0.82 13.62
N ILE A 40 -21.75 -0.32 12.83
CA ILE A 40 -21.70 1.00 12.19
C ILE A 40 -22.95 1.78 12.55
N LEU A 41 -22.76 3.01 13.04
CA LEU A 41 -23.86 3.90 13.39
C LEU A 41 -24.30 4.74 12.17
N PRO A 42 -25.55 5.25 12.15
CA PRO A 42 -25.99 6.17 11.10
C PRO A 42 -25.12 7.43 11.06
N GLY A 43 -24.66 7.82 9.86
CA GLY A 43 -23.88 9.06 9.68
C GLY A 43 -22.50 9.06 10.35
N GLU A 44 -21.93 7.90 10.72
CA GLU A 44 -20.56 7.84 11.22
C GLU A 44 -19.57 7.49 10.11
N ILE A 45 -18.33 7.89 10.28
CA ILE A 45 -17.18 7.34 9.53
C ILE A 45 -16.51 6.33 10.44
N HIS A 46 -16.70 5.05 10.12
CA HIS A 46 -16.11 3.93 10.85
C HIS A 46 -14.90 3.39 10.10
N CYS A 47 -13.75 3.35 10.75
CA CYS A 47 -12.55 2.73 10.15
C CYS A 47 -12.52 1.24 10.43
N LEU A 48 -12.36 0.44 9.38
CA LEU A 48 -11.99 -0.97 9.50
C LEU A 48 -10.51 -1.14 9.14
N ALA A 49 -9.69 -1.40 10.15
CA ALA A 49 -8.26 -1.58 10.00
C ALA A 49 -7.83 -3.04 10.22
N GLY A 50 -6.62 -3.37 9.79
CA GLY A 50 -6.03 -4.71 9.95
C GLY A 50 -5.00 -4.98 8.86
N GLU A 51 -4.06 -5.90 9.13
CA GLU A 51 -3.05 -6.32 8.15
C GLU A 51 -3.67 -6.99 6.91
N ASN A 52 -2.89 -7.13 5.86
CA ASN A 52 -3.33 -7.84 4.65
C ASN A 52 -3.65 -9.30 4.97
N GLY A 53 -4.80 -9.77 4.47
CA GLY A 53 -5.27 -11.14 4.73
C GLY A 53 -5.97 -11.35 6.08
N CYS A 54 -6.20 -10.31 6.90
CA CYS A 54 -6.91 -10.45 8.19
C CYS A 54 -8.43 -10.62 8.07
N GLY A 55 -9.01 -10.53 6.85
CA GLY A 55 -10.43 -10.75 6.60
C GLY A 55 -11.26 -9.51 6.25
N LYS A 56 -10.67 -8.31 6.11
CA LYS A 56 -11.39 -7.05 5.76
C LYS A 56 -12.22 -7.20 4.47
N SER A 57 -11.57 -7.56 3.37
CA SER A 57 -12.28 -7.74 2.09
C SER A 57 -13.29 -8.89 2.12
N THR A 58 -13.11 -9.86 3.02
CA THR A 58 -14.06 -10.97 3.20
C THR A 58 -15.34 -10.49 3.87
N ILE A 59 -15.26 -9.72 4.96
CA ILE A 59 -16.47 -9.17 5.61
C ILE A 59 -17.20 -8.21 4.68
N ILE A 60 -16.51 -7.40 3.89
CA ILE A 60 -17.11 -6.52 2.87
C ILE A 60 -17.90 -7.34 1.86
N LYS A 61 -17.33 -8.42 1.34
CA LYS A 61 -18.01 -9.30 0.37
C LYS A 61 -19.21 -10.04 0.97
N ILE A 62 -19.23 -10.29 2.28
CA ILE A 62 -20.39 -10.84 2.97
C ILE A 62 -21.47 -9.75 3.11
N ILE A 63 -21.12 -8.55 3.57
CA ILE A 63 -22.05 -7.42 3.74
C ILE A 63 -22.67 -7.02 2.39
N SER A 64 -21.86 -7.06 1.31
CA SER A 64 -22.34 -6.77 -0.05
C SER A 64 -23.05 -7.93 -0.75
N GLY A 65 -23.23 -9.07 -0.09
CA GLY A 65 -23.96 -10.22 -0.65
C GLY A 65 -23.19 -11.06 -1.67
N VAL A 66 -21.90 -10.83 -1.86
CA VAL A 66 -21.04 -11.62 -2.77
C VAL A 66 -20.71 -12.98 -2.16
N TYR A 67 -20.47 -13.03 -0.83
CA TYR A 67 -20.24 -14.28 -0.11
C TYR A 67 -21.36 -14.54 0.90
N GLN A 68 -21.65 -15.84 1.12
CA GLN A 68 -22.53 -16.28 2.18
C GLN A 68 -21.69 -16.69 3.39
N ARG A 69 -22.06 -16.21 4.58
CA ARG A 69 -21.38 -16.58 5.83
C ARG A 69 -21.73 -18.00 6.27
N ASP A 70 -20.81 -18.63 6.98
CA ASP A 70 -21.04 -19.95 7.60
C ASP A 70 -21.76 -19.83 8.96
N GLY A 71 -21.63 -18.69 9.64
CA GLY A 71 -22.23 -18.45 10.95
C GLY A 71 -22.29 -16.97 11.31
N GLY A 72 -22.92 -16.67 12.43
CA GLY A 72 -23.16 -15.32 12.92
C GLY A 72 -24.40 -14.67 12.31
N THR A 73 -24.65 -13.41 12.67
CA THR A 73 -25.80 -12.63 12.21
C THR A 73 -25.34 -11.32 11.59
N ILE A 74 -26.13 -10.82 10.63
CA ILE A 74 -25.97 -9.47 10.07
C ILE A 74 -27.34 -8.83 10.05
N GLU A 75 -27.40 -7.61 10.56
CA GLU A 75 -28.59 -6.76 10.53
C GLU A 75 -28.23 -5.45 9.82
N PHE A 76 -29.12 -4.96 8.97
CA PHE A 76 -29.02 -3.65 8.34
C PHE A 76 -30.32 -2.91 8.51
N ASP A 77 -30.26 -1.72 9.14
CA ASP A 77 -31.44 -0.92 9.45
C ASP A 77 -32.49 -1.70 10.23
N GLY A 78 -32.08 -2.47 11.24
CA GLY A 78 -32.94 -3.31 12.09
C GLY A 78 -33.50 -4.56 11.40
N LYS A 79 -33.12 -4.84 10.14
CA LYS A 79 -33.59 -6.03 9.41
C LYS A 79 -32.48 -7.08 9.36
N LYS A 80 -32.77 -8.30 9.79
CA LYS A 80 -31.87 -9.43 9.67
C LYS A 80 -31.67 -9.82 8.21
N LEU A 81 -30.38 -9.95 7.83
CA LEU A 81 -29.97 -10.37 6.49
C LEU A 81 -29.56 -11.85 6.54
N GLU A 82 -30.47 -12.76 6.19
CA GLU A 82 -30.15 -14.19 6.18
C GLU A 82 -29.34 -14.57 4.94
N LYS A 83 -29.88 -14.28 3.76
CA LYS A 83 -29.21 -14.44 2.46
C LYS A 83 -29.54 -13.23 1.61
N ILE A 84 -28.51 -12.51 1.20
CA ILE A 84 -28.65 -11.37 0.31
C ILE A 84 -27.80 -11.58 -0.94
N SER A 85 -28.29 -11.08 -2.06
CA SER A 85 -27.53 -10.95 -3.29
C SER A 85 -26.93 -9.54 -3.38
N PRO A 86 -25.94 -9.31 -4.24
CA PRO A 86 -25.39 -7.97 -4.47
C PRO A 86 -26.45 -6.94 -4.89
N ILE A 87 -27.47 -7.36 -5.64
CA ILE A 87 -28.59 -6.49 -6.03
C ILE A 87 -29.44 -6.10 -4.82
N ASP A 88 -29.66 -7.02 -3.89
CA ASP A 88 -30.42 -6.73 -2.66
C ASP A 88 -29.64 -5.73 -1.80
N ALA A 89 -28.31 -5.89 -1.65
CA ALA A 89 -27.47 -4.95 -0.92
C ALA A 89 -27.54 -3.54 -1.53
N ILE A 90 -27.42 -3.42 -2.84
CA ILE A 90 -27.53 -2.15 -3.57
C ILE A 90 -28.91 -1.51 -3.33
N ASN A 91 -30.01 -2.29 -3.41
CA ASN A 91 -31.36 -1.79 -3.21
C ASN A 91 -31.63 -1.35 -1.77
N MET A 92 -30.92 -1.92 -0.79
CA MET A 92 -30.96 -1.48 0.62
C MET A 92 -30.13 -0.23 0.88
N GLY A 93 -29.35 0.25 -0.09
CA GLY A 93 -28.47 1.41 0.03
C GLY A 93 -27.06 1.10 0.51
N ILE A 94 -26.62 -0.17 0.43
CA ILE A 94 -25.22 -0.56 0.67
C ILE A 94 -24.47 -0.45 -0.65
N GLN A 95 -23.48 0.43 -0.71
CA GLN A 95 -22.62 0.63 -1.89
C GLN A 95 -21.18 0.32 -1.55
N VAL A 96 -20.48 -0.37 -2.45
CA VAL A 96 -19.05 -0.71 -2.27
C VAL A 96 -18.23 -0.08 -3.38
N ILE A 97 -17.22 0.65 -2.98
CA ILE A 97 -16.17 1.17 -3.86
C ILE A 97 -14.93 0.32 -3.59
N TYR A 98 -14.67 -0.61 -4.50
CA TYR A 98 -13.52 -1.51 -4.42
C TYR A 98 -12.24 -0.79 -4.81
N GLN A 99 -11.09 -1.33 -4.45
CA GLN A 99 -9.76 -0.81 -4.77
C GLN A 99 -9.52 -0.65 -6.27
N ASP A 100 -10.12 -1.49 -7.12
CA ASP A 100 -10.08 -1.42 -8.58
C ASP A 100 -11.22 -0.57 -9.18
N PHE A 101 -11.98 0.15 -8.31
CA PHE A 101 -13.14 1.01 -8.63
C PHE A 101 -14.32 0.30 -9.29
N ALA A 102 -14.19 -0.90 -9.78
CA ALA A 102 -15.21 -1.66 -10.53
C ALA A 102 -15.90 -0.78 -11.61
N LEU A 103 -15.11 -0.02 -12.36
CA LEU A 103 -15.54 0.78 -13.50
C LEU A 103 -15.25 0.06 -14.80
N PHE A 104 -16.03 0.37 -15.85
CA PHE A 104 -15.82 -0.16 -17.19
C PHE A 104 -14.91 0.79 -17.97
N PRO A 105 -13.63 0.44 -18.21
CA PRO A 105 -12.63 1.35 -18.74
C PRO A 105 -12.93 1.79 -20.20
N ASN A 106 -13.58 0.93 -20.97
CA ASN A 106 -13.94 1.17 -22.37
C ASN A 106 -15.23 2.00 -22.56
N LEU A 107 -15.99 2.24 -21.49
CA LEU A 107 -17.17 3.09 -21.50
C LEU A 107 -16.82 4.52 -21.10
N THR A 108 -17.68 5.47 -21.51
CA THR A 108 -17.55 6.88 -21.10
C THR A 108 -17.91 7.08 -19.62
N VAL A 109 -17.56 8.24 -19.08
CA VAL A 109 -17.99 8.64 -17.72
C VAL A 109 -19.50 8.61 -17.59
N ALA A 110 -20.22 9.19 -18.57
CA ALA A 110 -21.69 9.20 -18.57
C ALA A 110 -22.29 7.79 -18.53
N GLU A 111 -21.76 6.88 -19.34
CA GLU A 111 -22.21 5.48 -19.39
C GLU A 111 -21.96 4.76 -18.07
N ASN A 112 -20.78 4.94 -17.45
CA ASN A 112 -20.45 4.35 -16.15
C ASN A 112 -21.37 4.86 -15.03
N LEU A 113 -21.71 6.15 -15.02
CA LEU A 113 -22.58 6.76 -14.03
C LEU A 113 -24.04 6.31 -14.17
N ALA A 114 -24.54 6.19 -15.39
CA ALA A 114 -25.93 5.84 -15.67
C ALA A 114 -26.21 4.34 -15.65
N LEU A 115 -25.18 3.48 -15.75
CA LEU A 115 -25.30 2.05 -16.00
C LEU A 115 -26.27 1.36 -15.03
N ASN A 116 -26.11 1.54 -13.74
CA ASN A 116 -26.94 0.89 -12.72
C ASN A 116 -28.42 1.33 -12.84
N THR A 117 -28.66 2.60 -13.09
CA THR A 117 -30.00 3.17 -13.23
C THR A 117 -30.69 2.67 -14.52
N GLU A 118 -29.95 2.61 -15.62
CA GLU A 118 -30.49 2.10 -16.90
C GLU A 118 -30.79 0.60 -16.82
N LEU A 119 -29.89 -0.21 -16.22
CA LEU A 119 -30.11 -1.64 -16.02
C LEU A 119 -31.32 -1.92 -15.11
N ALA A 120 -31.48 -1.15 -14.03
CA ALA A 120 -32.63 -1.27 -13.11
C ALA A 120 -33.94 -0.94 -13.80
N SER A 121 -33.96 -0.07 -14.80
CA SER A 121 -35.16 0.32 -15.55
C SER A 121 -35.74 -0.82 -16.39
N ARG A 122 -35.00 -1.89 -16.67
CA ARG A 122 -35.35 -3.05 -17.52
C ARG A 122 -35.89 -2.68 -18.91
N LYS A 123 -35.59 -1.48 -19.41
CA LYS A 123 -35.96 -1.03 -20.74
C LYS A 123 -35.13 -1.75 -21.80
N LYS A 124 -35.73 -2.06 -22.94
CA LYS A 124 -35.03 -2.71 -24.10
C LYS A 124 -34.17 -1.75 -24.89
N THR A 125 -34.33 -0.45 -24.71
CA THR A 125 -33.61 0.60 -25.45
C THR A 125 -33.02 1.60 -24.48
N VAL A 126 -31.79 2.06 -24.78
CA VAL A 126 -31.09 3.09 -24.00
C VAL A 126 -31.42 4.48 -24.58
N SER A 127 -31.76 5.42 -23.72
CA SER A 127 -31.95 6.82 -24.09
C SER A 127 -30.69 7.62 -23.74
N TRP A 128 -29.88 7.96 -24.70
CA TRP A 128 -28.65 8.75 -24.50
C TRP A 128 -28.91 10.09 -23.81
N LYS A 129 -30.05 10.72 -24.08
CA LYS A 129 -30.47 11.95 -23.37
C LYS A 129 -30.67 11.68 -21.88
N ASN A 130 -31.23 10.53 -21.52
CA ASN A 130 -31.41 10.14 -20.12
C ASN A 130 -30.08 9.79 -19.46
N VAL A 131 -29.22 9.05 -20.16
CA VAL A 131 -27.83 8.74 -19.69
C VAL A 131 -27.09 10.01 -19.34
N ARG A 132 -27.11 11.02 -20.22
CA ARG A 132 -26.45 12.29 -19.98
C ARG A 132 -27.03 13.04 -18.79
N LYS A 133 -28.36 13.10 -18.66
CA LYS A 133 -29.04 13.73 -17.52
C LYS A 133 -28.67 13.07 -16.19
N ILE A 134 -28.66 11.74 -16.13
CA ILE A 134 -28.25 10.98 -14.92
C ILE A 134 -26.78 11.31 -14.58
N ALA A 135 -25.90 11.37 -15.57
CA ALA A 135 -24.49 11.65 -15.36
C ALA A 135 -24.27 13.09 -14.84
N GLU A 136 -24.96 14.08 -15.42
CA GLU A 136 -24.90 15.48 -14.95
C GLU A 136 -25.40 15.61 -13.50
N GLU A 137 -26.49 14.94 -13.14
CA GLU A 137 -27.00 14.88 -11.76
C GLU A 137 -25.99 14.22 -10.81
N ALA A 138 -25.31 13.15 -11.26
CA ALA A 138 -24.36 12.40 -10.45
C ALA A 138 -23.12 13.24 -10.10
N VAL A 139 -22.50 13.90 -11.09
CA VAL A 139 -21.30 14.72 -10.86
C VAL A 139 -21.63 15.98 -10.06
N ALA A 140 -22.84 16.54 -10.23
CA ALA A 140 -23.28 17.71 -9.48
C ALA A 140 -23.41 17.46 -7.97
N LYS A 141 -23.76 16.22 -7.54
CA LYS A 141 -23.90 15.87 -6.11
C LYS A 141 -22.61 16.11 -5.30
N ILE A 142 -21.45 15.91 -5.91
CA ILE A 142 -20.15 16.09 -5.25
C ILE A 142 -19.35 17.26 -5.83
N ASN A 143 -19.96 18.04 -6.72
CA ASN A 143 -19.34 19.16 -7.42
C ASN A 143 -18.04 18.74 -8.14
N PHE A 144 -18.12 17.63 -8.90
CA PHE A 144 -17.00 17.06 -9.63
C PHE A 144 -17.04 17.50 -11.10
N ASP A 145 -15.97 18.17 -11.54
CA ASP A 145 -15.80 18.61 -12.92
C ASP A 145 -15.04 17.55 -13.73
N VAL A 146 -15.69 16.99 -14.74
CA VAL A 146 -15.12 15.95 -15.62
C VAL A 146 -15.85 15.95 -16.96
N ASP A 147 -15.12 15.65 -18.02
CA ASP A 147 -15.73 15.41 -19.33
C ASP A 147 -16.54 14.12 -19.32
N LEU A 148 -17.86 14.24 -19.47
CA LEU A 148 -18.78 13.11 -19.44
C LEU A 148 -18.65 12.19 -20.67
N ASP A 149 -18.09 12.67 -21.75
CA ASP A 149 -17.90 11.92 -23.01
C ASP A 149 -16.51 11.25 -23.06
N GLU A 150 -15.59 11.56 -22.10
CA GLU A 150 -14.28 10.91 -22.04
C GLU A 150 -14.39 9.47 -21.54
N LYS A 151 -13.56 8.58 -22.08
CA LYS A 151 -13.48 7.19 -21.63
C LYS A 151 -12.79 7.09 -20.27
N VAL A 152 -13.32 6.20 -19.40
CA VAL A 152 -12.79 6.01 -18.06
C VAL A 152 -11.33 5.52 -18.06
N GLU A 153 -10.88 4.77 -19.08
CA GLU A 153 -9.49 4.33 -19.19
C GLU A 153 -8.47 5.49 -19.17
N LYS A 154 -8.85 6.66 -19.72
CA LYS A 154 -7.99 7.84 -19.80
C LYS A 154 -7.98 8.73 -18.57
N LEU A 155 -8.89 8.49 -17.63
CA LEU A 155 -8.98 9.25 -16.40
C LEU A 155 -7.82 8.95 -15.45
N SER A 156 -7.40 9.96 -14.67
CA SER A 156 -6.51 9.74 -13.54
C SER A 156 -7.17 8.86 -12.48
N VAL A 157 -6.36 8.30 -11.58
CA VAL A 157 -6.84 7.48 -10.45
C VAL A 157 -7.84 8.26 -9.59
N ALA A 158 -7.53 9.52 -9.28
CA ALA A 158 -8.41 10.41 -8.52
C ALA A 158 -9.75 10.65 -9.23
N GLN A 159 -9.73 10.89 -10.53
CA GLN A 159 -10.96 11.05 -11.31
C GLN A 159 -11.80 9.77 -11.33
N LYS A 160 -11.17 8.59 -11.49
CA LYS A 160 -11.86 7.30 -11.40
C LYS A 160 -12.53 7.11 -10.03
N GLN A 161 -11.84 7.50 -8.95
CA GLN A 161 -12.41 7.49 -7.59
C GLN A 161 -13.67 8.36 -7.50
N MET A 162 -13.62 9.58 -8.06
CA MET A 162 -14.76 10.50 -8.07
C MET A 162 -15.94 9.95 -8.87
N VAL A 163 -15.69 9.31 -10.01
CA VAL A 163 -16.74 8.63 -10.80
C VAL A 163 -17.38 7.50 -9.98
N ALA A 164 -16.60 6.69 -9.28
CA ALA A 164 -17.12 5.61 -8.44
C ALA A 164 -17.99 6.12 -7.28
N ILE A 165 -17.57 7.21 -6.62
CA ILE A 165 -18.36 7.86 -5.55
C ILE A 165 -19.65 8.45 -6.14
N SER A 166 -19.58 9.19 -7.25
CA SER A 166 -20.74 9.76 -7.92
C SER A 166 -21.76 8.68 -8.28
N ARG A 167 -21.29 7.54 -8.81
CA ARG A 167 -22.14 6.38 -9.14
C ARG A 167 -22.83 5.80 -7.90
N ALA A 168 -22.10 5.66 -6.79
CA ALA A 168 -22.65 5.14 -5.54
C ALA A 168 -23.80 6.03 -5.01
N LEU A 169 -23.67 7.36 -5.12
CA LEU A 169 -24.66 8.33 -4.67
C LEU A 169 -25.94 8.34 -5.51
N MET A 170 -25.92 7.83 -6.75
CA MET A 170 -27.14 7.69 -7.57
C MET A 170 -28.04 6.57 -7.10
N SER A 171 -27.57 5.65 -6.28
CA SER A 171 -28.29 4.49 -5.77
C SER A 171 -28.85 4.69 -4.35
N ASN A 172 -29.11 5.93 -3.92
CA ASN A 172 -29.62 6.27 -2.58
C ASN A 172 -28.79 5.59 -1.46
N ALA A 173 -27.49 5.74 -1.50
CA ALA A 173 -26.58 5.13 -0.54
C ALA A 173 -26.90 5.57 0.90
N ARG A 174 -27.00 4.61 1.81
CA ARG A 174 -27.06 4.80 3.27
C ARG A 174 -25.76 4.41 3.95
N LEU A 175 -25.06 3.43 3.36
CA LEU A 175 -23.73 2.98 3.74
C LEU A 175 -22.85 2.93 2.48
N ILE A 176 -21.74 3.63 2.51
CA ILE A 176 -20.68 3.52 1.48
C ILE A 176 -19.47 2.85 2.10
N ILE A 177 -19.06 1.73 1.54
CA ILE A 177 -17.85 0.99 1.92
C ILE A 177 -16.75 1.39 0.93
N MET A 178 -15.63 1.88 1.42
CA MET A 178 -14.48 2.29 0.62
C MET A 178 -13.27 1.43 0.97
N ASP A 179 -12.85 0.57 0.03
CA ASP A 179 -11.74 -0.36 0.24
C ASP A 179 -10.43 0.29 -0.24
N GLU A 180 -9.60 0.73 0.71
CA GLU A 180 -8.30 1.41 0.52
C GLU A 180 -8.33 2.56 -0.52
N PRO A 181 -9.22 3.55 -0.38
CA PRO A 181 -9.48 4.53 -1.43
C PRO A 181 -8.33 5.53 -1.67
N THR A 182 -7.30 5.53 -0.87
CA THR A 182 -6.20 6.51 -0.89
C THR A 182 -4.87 5.95 -1.40
N THR A 183 -4.80 4.65 -1.71
CA THR A 183 -3.53 3.94 -1.97
C THR A 183 -2.74 4.52 -3.15
N ALA A 184 -3.41 5.07 -4.16
CA ALA A 184 -2.78 5.60 -5.37
C ALA A 184 -3.06 7.11 -5.56
N LEU A 185 -3.37 7.83 -4.48
CA LEU A 185 -3.67 9.26 -4.50
C LEU A 185 -2.52 10.09 -3.90
N THR A 186 -2.28 11.24 -4.49
CA THR A 186 -1.40 12.27 -3.90
C THR A 186 -2.04 12.86 -2.64
N LYS A 187 -1.24 13.45 -1.74
CA LYS A 187 -1.74 14.10 -0.50
C LYS A 187 -2.83 15.15 -0.78
N LYS A 188 -2.71 15.91 -1.86
CA LYS A 188 -3.71 16.90 -2.28
C LYS A 188 -5.04 16.22 -2.68
N GLU A 189 -4.98 15.11 -3.37
CA GLU A 189 -6.15 14.34 -3.79
C GLU A 189 -6.81 13.64 -2.60
N VAL A 190 -6.01 13.11 -1.66
CA VAL A 190 -6.52 12.55 -0.38
C VAL A 190 -7.30 13.60 0.40
N ASN A 191 -6.73 14.82 0.56
CA ASN A 191 -7.42 15.92 1.24
C ASN A 191 -8.73 16.31 0.54
N SER A 192 -8.78 16.25 -0.78
CA SER A 192 -10.01 16.50 -1.55
C SER A 192 -11.04 15.40 -1.36
N LEU A 193 -10.62 14.14 -1.35
CA LEU A 193 -11.47 12.99 -1.04
C LEU A 193 -12.05 13.10 0.37
N PHE A 194 -11.24 13.44 1.37
CA PHE A 194 -11.70 13.57 2.77
C PHE A 194 -12.77 14.66 2.93
N LYS A 195 -12.63 15.79 2.24
CA LYS A 195 -13.68 16.82 2.23
C LYS A 195 -15.01 16.30 1.68
N ILE A 196 -14.96 15.44 0.65
CA ILE A 196 -16.17 14.82 0.10
C ILE A 196 -16.76 13.83 1.10
N ILE A 197 -15.95 12.98 1.71
CA ILE A 197 -16.40 12.01 2.72
C ILE A 197 -17.06 12.72 3.92
N LEU A 198 -16.47 13.80 4.42
CA LEU A 198 -17.05 14.60 5.51
C LEU A 198 -18.39 15.21 5.10
N LYS A 199 -18.52 15.73 3.88
CA LYS A 199 -19.79 16.23 3.35
C LYS A 199 -20.85 15.14 3.24
N LEU A 200 -20.48 13.92 2.87
CA LEU A 200 -21.41 12.78 2.82
C LEU A 200 -21.89 12.38 4.22
N LYS A 201 -20.99 12.39 5.19
CA LYS A 201 -21.33 12.19 6.61
C LYS A 201 -22.35 13.24 7.09
N GLU A 202 -22.15 14.52 6.78
CA GLU A 202 -23.09 15.61 7.12
C GLU A 202 -24.48 15.39 6.50
N GLN A 203 -24.56 14.67 5.38
CA GLN A 203 -25.82 14.26 4.75
C GLN A 203 -26.45 13.00 5.40
N GLY A 204 -25.85 12.49 6.48
CA GLY A 204 -26.33 11.30 7.19
C GLY A 204 -25.94 9.96 6.57
N ILE A 205 -25.05 9.94 5.58
CA ILE A 205 -24.53 8.71 4.97
C ILE A 205 -23.41 8.16 5.87
N ALA A 206 -23.56 6.90 6.27
CA ALA A 206 -22.48 6.20 6.99
C ALA A 206 -21.38 5.73 6.03
N ILE A 207 -20.14 5.81 6.48
CA ILE A 207 -18.96 5.41 5.70
C ILE A 207 -18.19 4.33 6.45
N LEU A 208 -17.98 3.18 5.82
CA LEU A 208 -17.01 2.20 6.27
C LEU A 208 -15.71 2.43 5.47
N PHE A 209 -14.73 3.05 6.12
CA PHE A 209 -13.47 3.42 5.52
C PHE A 209 -12.41 2.37 5.85
N ILE A 210 -11.89 1.66 4.86
CA ILE A 210 -10.83 0.68 5.06
C ILE A 210 -9.49 1.34 4.78
N SER A 211 -8.64 1.39 5.79
CA SER A 211 -7.26 1.86 5.66
C SER A 211 -6.35 1.14 6.66
N HIS A 212 -5.10 0.99 6.28
CA HIS A 212 -4.01 0.57 7.17
C HIS A 212 -3.08 1.74 7.53
N LYS A 213 -3.36 2.95 7.05
CA LYS A 213 -2.58 4.16 7.29
C LYS A 213 -3.14 4.91 8.49
N LEU A 214 -2.36 4.95 9.54
CA LEU A 214 -2.74 5.52 10.83
C LEU A 214 -3.19 7.00 10.73
N ASN A 215 -2.43 7.82 9.98
CA ASN A 215 -2.75 9.23 9.80
C ASN A 215 -4.15 9.44 9.21
N GLU A 216 -4.55 8.59 8.25
CA GLU A 216 -5.89 8.64 7.66
C GLU A 216 -6.97 8.28 8.66
N VAL A 217 -6.72 7.28 9.50
CA VAL A 217 -7.66 6.86 10.55
C VAL A 217 -7.94 7.99 11.52
N PHE A 218 -6.88 8.68 12.00
CA PHE A 218 -7.04 9.79 12.92
C PHE A 218 -7.67 11.03 12.30
N GLU A 219 -7.40 11.29 11.02
CA GLU A 219 -7.89 12.51 10.36
C GLU A 219 -9.39 12.45 10.08
N ILE A 220 -9.95 11.27 9.74
CA ILE A 220 -11.31 11.21 9.20
C ILE A 220 -12.28 10.39 10.03
N SER A 221 -11.83 9.42 10.84
CA SER A 221 -12.72 8.43 11.44
C SER A 221 -13.22 8.83 12.83
N ASP A 222 -14.48 8.50 13.12
CA ASP A 222 -15.08 8.69 14.45
C ASP A 222 -14.78 7.51 15.37
N ARG A 223 -14.96 6.30 14.84
CA ARG A 223 -14.73 5.03 15.52
C ARG A 223 -13.89 4.11 14.64
N PHE A 224 -13.30 3.10 15.27
CA PHE A 224 -12.51 2.10 14.57
C PHE A 224 -12.87 0.68 15.02
N THR A 225 -12.61 -0.27 14.15
CA THR A 225 -12.55 -1.71 14.45
C THR A 225 -11.30 -2.29 13.80
N ILE A 226 -10.55 -3.09 14.55
CA ILE A 226 -9.31 -3.71 14.05
C ILE A 226 -9.47 -5.21 13.99
N PHE A 227 -9.18 -5.78 12.81
CA PHE A 227 -9.15 -7.22 12.58
C PHE A 227 -7.71 -7.73 12.52
N ARG A 228 -7.47 -8.89 13.13
CA ARG A 228 -6.20 -9.61 13.03
C ARG A 228 -6.44 -11.12 13.00
N ASN A 229 -5.86 -11.81 12.01
CA ASN A 229 -5.98 -13.27 11.85
C ASN A 229 -7.42 -13.81 11.78
N GLY A 230 -8.34 -13.03 11.21
CA GLY A 230 -9.76 -13.41 11.10
C GLY A 230 -10.59 -13.19 12.36
N GLU A 231 -10.09 -12.44 13.32
CA GLU A 231 -10.76 -12.12 14.59
C GLU A 231 -10.80 -10.60 14.80
N MET A 232 -11.82 -10.10 15.50
CA MET A 232 -11.89 -8.71 15.97
C MET A 232 -11.03 -8.58 17.22
N VAL A 233 -10.03 -7.66 17.18
CA VAL A 233 -9.08 -7.46 18.28
C VAL A 233 -9.46 -6.26 19.14
N ALA A 234 -9.92 -5.18 18.51
CA ALA A 234 -10.28 -3.95 19.20
C ALA A 234 -11.35 -3.18 18.43
N THR A 235 -12.19 -2.46 19.15
CA THR A 235 -13.13 -1.47 18.62
C THR A 235 -13.27 -0.33 19.63
N GLY A 236 -13.52 0.89 19.17
CA GLY A 236 -13.65 2.04 20.06
C GLY A 236 -13.71 3.37 19.33
N SER A 237 -13.66 4.46 20.11
CA SER A 237 -13.53 5.82 19.57
C SER A 237 -12.11 6.06 19.09
N THR A 238 -11.95 6.70 17.95
CA THR A 238 -10.63 7.06 17.41
C THR A 238 -9.88 8.02 18.34
N LYS A 239 -10.59 8.79 19.17
CA LYS A 239 -9.98 9.69 20.15
C LYS A 239 -9.21 8.97 21.26
N ASP A 240 -9.53 7.71 21.54
CA ASP A 240 -8.90 6.88 22.56
C ASP A 240 -7.74 6.04 22.03
N LEU A 241 -7.49 6.14 20.70
CA LEU A 241 -6.45 5.41 19.99
C LEU A 241 -5.20 6.30 19.90
N ASP A 242 -4.04 5.70 20.08
CA ASP A 242 -2.73 6.29 19.79
C ASP A 242 -1.93 5.37 18.83
N ASP A 243 -0.83 5.88 18.31
CA ASP A 243 0.03 5.18 17.33
C ASP A 243 0.49 3.81 17.86
N LYS A 244 0.86 3.74 19.13
CA LYS A 244 1.35 2.51 19.76
C LYS A 244 0.26 1.48 19.91
N LYS A 245 -0.92 1.90 20.40
CA LYS A 245 -2.09 1.01 20.51
C LYS A 245 -2.54 0.52 19.16
N PHE A 246 -2.64 1.43 18.16
CA PHE A 246 -3.03 1.04 16.82
C PHE A 246 -2.09 -0.01 16.26
N THR A 247 -0.80 0.25 16.31
CA THR A 247 0.23 -0.68 15.82
C THR A 247 0.21 -2.00 16.57
N TYR A 248 0.03 -1.97 17.91
CA TYR A 248 -0.11 -3.18 18.73
C TYR A 248 -1.36 -3.99 18.34
N TYR A 249 -2.52 -3.34 18.19
CA TYR A 249 -3.74 -4.04 17.79
C TYR A 249 -3.61 -4.64 16.39
N MET A 250 -3.00 -3.92 15.45
CA MET A 250 -2.78 -4.38 14.09
C MET A 250 -1.88 -5.62 14.04
N THR A 251 -0.73 -5.58 14.73
CA THR A 251 0.37 -6.54 14.57
C THR A 251 0.46 -7.57 15.69
N GLY A 252 -0.04 -7.21 16.88
CA GLY A 252 0.15 -7.99 18.12
C GLY A 252 1.54 -7.85 18.73
N ARG A 253 2.34 -6.87 18.25
CA ARG A 253 3.71 -6.63 18.68
C ARG A 253 3.89 -5.17 19.12
N GLU A 254 4.73 -4.96 20.12
CA GLU A 254 5.23 -3.64 20.46
C GLU A 254 6.51 -3.40 19.64
N PHE A 255 6.57 -2.28 18.95
CA PHE A 255 7.77 -1.87 18.22
C PHE A 255 8.53 -0.81 19.01
N ASN A 256 9.85 -0.86 18.89
CA ASN A 256 10.71 0.14 19.49
C ASN A 256 10.93 1.27 18.45
N ASP A 257 10.44 2.47 18.75
CA ASP A 257 10.52 3.64 17.87
C ASP A 257 11.92 4.33 17.91
N GLN A 258 12.96 3.62 18.37
CA GLN A 258 14.30 4.20 18.41
C GLN A 258 14.86 4.37 17.01
N ILE A 259 15.39 5.57 16.75
CA ILE A 259 16.12 5.86 15.51
C ILE A 259 17.34 4.93 15.43
N PHE A 260 17.55 4.34 14.27
CA PHE A 260 18.69 3.46 14.03
C PHE A 260 20.00 4.24 14.12
N VAL A 261 20.88 3.83 15.04
CA VAL A 261 22.23 4.37 15.18
C VAL A 261 23.23 3.28 14.81
N PRO A 262 24.09 3.50 13.82
CA PRO A 262 25.11 2.53 13.43
C PRO A 262 26.21 2.44 14.50
N GLU A 263 26.58 1.22 14.86
CA GLU A 263 27.64 0.99 15.86
C GLU A 263 29.05 1.02 15.24
N ASN A 264 29.17 0.68 13.96
CA ASN A 264 30.46 0.48 13.25
C ASN A 264 30.43 1.05 11.83
N MET A 265 30.22 2.34 11.68
CA MET A 265 30.27 3.01 10.39
C MET A 265 31.74 3.29 10.00
N SER A 266 32.12 2.89 8.79
CA SER A 266 33.47 3.18 8.26
C SER A 266 33.65 4.67 7.99
N GLU A 267 34.87 5.19 8.19
CA GLU A 267 35.18 6.56 7.78
C GLU A 267 35.32 6.68 6.24
N LYS A 268 35.69 5.60 5.56
CA LYS A 268 35.89 5.61 4.10
C LYS A 268 34.58 5.26 3.39
N PRO A 269 34.23 6.02 2.33
CA PRO A 269 33.09 5.69 1.50
C PRO A 269 33.26 4.35 0.78
N VAL A 270 32.19 3.57 0.70
CA VAL A 270 32.12 2.37 -0.15
C VAL A 270 31.62 2.69 -1.54
N PHE A 271 30.80 3.75 -1.66
CA PHE A 271 30.18 4.18 -2.92
C PHE A 271 30.07 5.70 -2.96
N GLU A 272 30.41 6.32 -4.08
CA GLU A 272 30.36 7.78 -4.24
C GLU A 272 29.85 8.15 -5.63
N LEU A 273 29.09 9.24 -5.71
CA LEU A 273 28.73 9.90 -6.96
C LEU A 273 29.41 11.24 -7.05
N LYS A 274 29.95 11.56 -8.22
CA LYS A 274 30.57 12.87 -8.52
C LYS A 274 29.95 13.45 -9.78
N ASN A 275 29.21 14.55 -9.60
CA ASN A 275 28.54 15.31 -10.66
C ASN A 275 27.71 14.42 -11.61
N LEU A 276 27.09 13.37 -11.06
CA LEU A 276 26.30 12.45 -11.85
C LEU A 276 25.08 13.18 -12.42
N THR A 277 24.87 13.06 -13.74
CA THR A 277 23.81 13.78 -14.46
C THR A 277 23.11 12.85 -15.44
N LEU A 278 21.79 12.93 -15.47
CA LEU A 278 20.93 12.33 -16.48
C LEU A 278 19.99 13.40 -17.00
N GLU A 279 20.08 13.74 -18.29
CA GLU A 279 19.32 14.80 -18.92
C GLU A 279 17.80 14.59 -18.75
N GLY A 280 17.10 15.64 -18.33
CA GLY A 280 15.65 15.59 -18.09
C GLY A 280 15.21 14.91 -16.79
N ALA A 281 16.17 14.42 -15.95
CA ALA A 281 15.84 13.76 -14.69
C ALA A 281 16.59 14.36 -13.49
N PHE A 282 17.92 14.42 -13.52
CA PHE A 282 18.72 14.98 -12.44
C PHE A 282 20.06 15.56 -12.93
N GLU A 283 20.62 16.50 -12.18
CA GLU A 283 21.82 17.26 -12.57
C GLU A 283 22.82 17.36 -11.42
N ALA A 284 24.07 17.05 -11.71
CA ALA A 284 25.22 17.23 -10.82
C ALA A 284 25.05 16.65 -9.41
N ILE A 285 24.53 15.44 -9.31
CA ILE A 285 24.34 14.75 -8.03
C ILE A 285 25.69 14.34 -7.44
N ASN A 286 25.92 14.74 -6.20
CA ASN A 286 27.11 14.44 -5.42
C ASN A 286 26.74 13.92 -4.05
N PHE A 287 27.13 12.68 -3.72
CA PHE A 287 27.07 12.15 -2.35
C PHE A 287 28.00 10.96 -2.17
N SER A 288 28.24 10.59 -0.94
CA SER A 288 28.97 9.38 -0.58
C SER A 288 28.15 8.49 0.35
N LEU A 289 28.34 7.18 0.26
CA LEU A 289 27.78 6.17 1.15
C LEU A 289 28.92 5.42 1.83
N ARG A 290 28.83 5.23 3.13
CA ARG A 290 29.83 4.53 3.93
C ARG A 290 29.44 3.07 4.16
N ARG A 291 30.42 2.20 4.45
CA ARG A 291 30.10 0.85 4.92
C ARG A 291 29.39 0.91 6.25
N GLY A 292 28.28 0.17 6.36
CA GLY A 292 27.44 0.15 7.56
C GLY A 292 26.48 1.33 7.70
N GLU A 293 26.40 2.19 6.68
CA GLU A 293 25.49 3.32 6.63
C GLU A 293 24.18 2.94 5.95
N ILE A 294 23.06 3.46 6.46
CA ILE A 294 21.76 3.50 5.78
C ILE A 294 21.51 4.96 5.40
N LEU A 295 21.60 5.28 4.11
CA LEU A 295 21.34 6.60 3.54
C LEU A 295 19.91 6.67 3.02
N GLY A 296 19.11 7.62 3.50
CA GLY A 296 17.80 7.94 2.98
C GLY A 296 17.90 8.93 1.81
N ILE A 297 17.11 8.72 0.77
CA ILE A 297 16.88 9.68 -0.31
C ILE A 297 15.37 9.90 -0.43
N THR A 298 14.93 11.15 -0.32
CA THR A 298 13.52 11.51 -0.41
C THR A 298 13.31 12.69 -1.36
N GLY A 299 12.06 12.90 -1.76
CA GLY A 299 11.64 13.94 -2.69
C GLY A 299 10.24 13.68 -3.23
N LEU A 300 9.65 14.64 -3.92
CA LEU A 300 8.36 14.43 -4.60
C LEU A 300 8.50 13.40 -5.74
N LEU A 301 7.37 12.93 -6.26
CA LEU A 301 7.31 11.87 -7.26
C LEU A 301 8.21 12.15 -8.49
N ASP A 302 8.18 13.41 -8.97
CA ASP A 302 8.93 13.85 -10.17
C ASP A 302 10.27 14.53 -9.81
N SER A 303 10.82 14.25 -8.63
CA SER A 303 12.07 14.90 -8.18
C SER A 303 13.33 14.36 -8.86
N GLY A 304 13.26 13.24 -9.58
CA GLY A 304 14.41 12.54 -10.17
C GLY A 304 15.02 11.44 -9.29
N ARG A 305 14.45 11.19 -8.09
CA ARG A 305 14.94 10.17 -7.13
C ARG A 305 14.91 8.75 -7.70
N THR A 306 13.85 8.40 -8.44
CA THR A 306 13.71 7.08 -9.06
C THR A 306 14.70 6.90 -10.20
N GLU A 307 14.87 7.91 -11.07
CA GLU A 307 15.85 7.90 -12.13
C GLU A 307 17.28 7.79 -11.61
N LEU A 308 17.56 8.42 -10.46
CA LEU A 308 18.85 8.30 -9.79
C LEU A 308 19.12 6.84 -9.36
N ALA A 309 18.12 6.16 -8.77
CA ALA A 309 18.24 4.74 -8.42
C ALA A 309 18.52 3.87 -9.66
N LEU A 310 17.77 4.09 -10.74
CA LEU A 310 17.93 3.36 -12.00
C LEU A 310 19.31 3.61 -12.62
N SER A 311 19.86 4.84 -12.50
CA SER A 311 21.18 5.18 -13.02
C SER A 311 22.30 4.53 -12.21
N MET A 312 22.20 4.53 -10.89
CA MET A 312 23.18 3.86 -10.02
C MET A 312 23.27 2.35 -10.27
N PHE A 313 22.19 1.74 -10.71
CA PHE A 313 22.13 0.30 -11.03
C PHE A 313 22.33 -0.01 -12.53
N GLY A 314 22.38 1.01 -13.39
CA GLY A 314 22.62 0.84 -14.83
C GLY A 314 21.39 0.44 -15.66
N LEU A 315 20.18 0.53 -15.11
CA LEU A 315 18.92 0.39 -15.87
C LEU A 315 18.66 1.60 -16.76
N LYS A 316 19.12 2.78 -16.32
CA LYS A 316 19.04 4.05 -17.04
C LYS A 316 20.36 4.78 -16.85
N PRO A 317 21.42 4.43 -17.62
CA PRO A 317 22.75 4.96 -17.42
C PRO A 317 22.80 6.49 -17.47
N ALA A 318 23.61 7.11 -16.58
CA ALA A 318 23.82 8.54 -16.57
C ALA A 318 24.58 9.02 -17.81
N ASP A 319 24.31 10.25 -18.25
CA ASP A 319 24.98 10.86 -19.42
C ASP A 319 26.38 11.36 -19.09
N SER A 320 26.60 11.79 -17.85
CA SER A 320 27.90 12.32 -17.40
C SER A 320 28.07 12.20 -15.89
N GLY A 321 29.30 12.46 -15.43
CA GLY A 321 29.71 12.30 -14.04
C GLY A 321 30.45 10.97 -13.80
N GLU A 322 30.74 10.70 -12.55
CA GLU A 322 31.49 9.52 -12.14
C GLU A 322 30.82 8.78 -11.00
N ILE A 323 30.86 7.46 -11.06
CA ILE A 323 30.55 6.56 -9.97
C ILE A 323 31.85 5.95 -9.46
N LEU A 324 32.08 6.05 -8.15
CA LEU A 324 33.28 5.47 -7.55
C LEU A 324 32.88 4.38 -6.55
N LYS A 325 33.65 3.30 -6.55
CA LYS A 325 33.58 2.26 -5.55
C LYS A 325 34.93 2.20 -4.80
N GLU A 326 34.87 2.40 -3.48
CA GLU A 326 36.08 2.45 -2.63
C GLU A 326 37.15 3.41 -3.19
N GLY A 327 36.70 4.59 -3.67
CA GLY A 327 37.58 5.61 -4.26
C GLY A 327 38.04 5.35 -5.69
N THR A 328 37.72 4.20 -6.28
CA THR A 328 38.09 3.85 -7.66
C THR A 328 36.92 4.10 -8.61
N PRO A 329 37.09 4.90 -9.70
CA PRO A 329 36.04 5.07 -10.70
C PRO A 329 35.65 3.74 -11.33
N ILE A 330 34.30 3.51 -11.39
CA ILE A 330 33.70 2.35 -12.05
C ILE A 330 32.73 2.81 -13.12
N LYS A 331 32.57 1.97 -14.15
CA LYS A 331 31.61 2.26 -15.21
C LYS A 331 30.42 1.32 -15.09
N ILE A 332 29.23 1.90 -14.98
CA ILE A 332 27.97 1.18 -14.92
C ILE A 332 27.13 1.62 -16.12
N THR A 333 26.98 0.75 -17.12
CA THR A 333 26.22 0.99 -18.35
C THR A 333 25.02 0.06 -18.48
N ASN A 334 24.97 -0.98 -17.65
CA ASN A 334 23.90 -1.96 -17.60
C ASN A 334 23.88 -2.63 -16.22
N PRO A 335 22.81 -3.33 -15.84
CA PRO A 335 22.69 -4.00 -14.54
C PRO A 335 23.79 -5.03 -14.24
N ARG A 336 24.36 -5.66 -15.26
CA ARG A 336 25.43 -6.65 -15.10
C ARG A 336 26.70 -6.01 -14.55
N ASP A 337 27.05 -4.81 -15.04
CA ASP A 337 28.20 -4.05 -14.52
C ASP A 337 28.00 -3.77 -13.02
N ALA A 338 26.80 -3.36 -12.60
CA ALA A 338 26.49 -3.10 -11.19
C ALA A 338 26.65 -4.37 -10.32
N ILE A 339 26.13 -5.51 -10.79
CA ILE A 339 26.25 -6.79 -10.09
C ILE A 339 27.72 -7.24 -9.97
N GLU A 340 28.53 -7.08 -11.01
CA GLU A 340 29.98 -7.38 -10.99
C GLU A 340 30.70 -6.51 -9.96
N HIS A 341 30.23 -5.28 -9.75
CA HIS A 341 30.70 -4.38 -8.69
C HIS A 341 29.99 -4.58 -7.35
N LYS A 342 29.22 -5.65 -7.17
CA LYS A 342 28.51 -6.01 -5.94
C LYS A 342 27.50 -4.95 -5.48
N ILE A 343 26.80 -4.36 -6.42
CA ILE A 343 25.71 -3.42 -6.21
C ILE A 343 24.41 -4.12 -6.57
N GLY A 344 23.44 -4.14 -5.66
CA GLY A 344 22.09 -4.70 -5.86
C GLY A 344 21.03 -3.63 -5.91
N TYR A 345 19.87 -3.95 -6.51
CA TYR A 345 18.75 -3.04 -6.66
C TYR A 345 17.40 -3.74 -6.38
N VAL A 346 16.65 -3.21 -5.44
CA VAL A 346 15.27 -3.62 -5.15
C VAL A 346 14.35 -2.59 -5.79
N PRO A 347 13.50 -2.97 -6.75
CA PRO A 347 12.57 -2.06 -7.42
C PRO A 347 11.36 -1.73 -6.54
N GLU A 348 10.68 -0.63 -6.86
CA GLU A 348 9.45 -0.20 -6.21
C GLU A 348 8.29 -1.17 -6.50
N ASP A 349 8.08 -1.52 -7.77
CA ASP A 349 7.11 -2.54 -8.15
C ASP A 349 7.74 -3.94 -8.15
N ARG A 350 7.63 -4.60 -7.00
CA ARG A 350 8.13 -5.97 -6.84
C ARG A 350 7.41 -6.99 -7.73
N LEU A 351 6.16 -6.74 -8.10
CA LEU A 351 5.35 -7.71 -8.83
C LEU A 351 5.71 -7.76 -10.31
N SER A 352 5.97 -6.62 -10.94
CA SER A 352 6.32 -6.54 -12.36
C SER A 352 7.84 -6.59 -12.61
N GLU A 353 8.66 -6.06 -11.66
CA GLU A 353 10.11 -5.89 -11.86
C GLU A 353 10.96 -6.76 -10.92
N GLY A 354 10.41 -7.09 -9.74
CA GLY A 354 11.17 -7.77 -8.69
C GLY A 354 11.13 -9.28 -8.76
N LEU A 355 10.04 -9.89 -9.21
CA LEU A 355 9.75 -11.32 -9.09
C LEU A 355 9.24 -11.94 -10.40
N PHE A 356 9.60 -13.18 -10.60
CA PHE A 356 8.94 -14.07 -11.55
C PHE A 356 7.79 -14.78 -10.81
N LEU A 357 6.62 -14.17 -10.79
CA LEU A 357 5.49 -14.56 -9.94
C LEU A 357 5.02 -16.00 -10.12
N THR A 358 5.08 -16.53 -11.35
CA THR A 358 4.67 -17.91 -11.69
C THR A 358 5.76 -18.95 -11.43
N GLN A 359 7.01 -18.50 -11.20
CA GLN A 359 8.12 -19.38 -10.86
C GLN A 359 8.15 -19.68 -9.36
N SER A 360 8.89 -20.72 -8.99
CA SER A 360 9.01 -21.11 -7.59
C SER A 360 9.67 -20.03 -6.73
N ILE A 361 9.37 -20.05 -5.43
CA ILE A 361 10.03 -19.23 -4.42
C ILE A 361 11.56 -19.45 -4.49
N GLY A 362 11.96 -20.73 -4.54
CA GLY A 362 13.37 -21.10 -4.60
C GLY A 362 14.06 -20.56 -5.84
N ASP A 363 13.46 -20.67 -7.03
CA ASP A 363 14.06 -20.18 -8.27
C ASP A 363 14.20 -18.65 -8.27
N ASN A 364 13.22 -17.93 -7.70
CA ASN A 364 13.35 -16.48 -7.52
C ASN A 364 14.52 -16.09 -6.61
N ILE A 365 14.80 -16.86 -5.57
CA ILE A 365 15.91 -16.58 -4.64
C ILE A 365 17.27 -16.74 -5.35
N ILE A 366 17.45 -17.82 -6.09
CA ILE A 366 18.77 -18.21 -6.61
C ILE A 366 19.12 -17.64 -7.98
N ILE A 367 18.15 -17.02 -8.68
CA ILE A 367 18.33 -16.62 -10.08
C ILE A 367 19.52 -15.68 -10.29
N SER A 368 19.79 -14.79 -9.35
CA SER A 368 20.89 -13.83 -9.46
C SER A 368 22.28 -14.42 -9.18
N GLU A 369 22.35 -15.64 -8.61
CA GLU A 369 23.62 -16.33 -8.32
C GLU A 369 23.75 -17.69 -9.07
N ILE A 370 22.96 -17.91 -10.10
CA ILE A 370 22.88 -19.18 -10.83
C ILE A 370 24.25 -19.67 -11.32
N ASP A 371 25.15 -18.75 -11.65
CA ASP A 371 26.53 -19.09 -12.09
C ASP A 371 27.36 -19.70 -10.97
N LYS A 372 27.12 -19.34 -9.71
CA LYS A 372 27.81 -19.93 -8.54
C LYS A 372 27.33 -21.35 -8.23
N LEU A 373 26.17 -21.72 -8.76
CA LEU A 373 25.56 -23.05 -8.57
C LEU A 373 25.98 -24.07 -9.63
N LYS A 374 26.94 -23.72 -10.50
CA LYS A 374 27.52 -24.64 -11.48
C LYS A 374 28.66 -25.43 -10.90
N LYS A 375 28.68 -26.73 -11.17
CA LYS A 375 29.86 -27.58 -10.93
C LYS A 375 30.99 -27.26 -11.90
N LYS A 376 32.20 -27.72 -11.61
CA LYS A 376 33.38 -27.53 -12.50
C LYS A 376 33.15 -28.08 -13.92
N ASN A 377 32.31 -29.06 -14.10
CA ASN A 377 31.92 -29.63 -15.40
C ASN A 377 30.79 -28.88 -16.12
N GLY A 378 30.35 -27.73 -15.60
CA GLY A 378 29.29 -26.91 -16.16
C GLY A 378 27.84 -27.37 -15.82
N GLN A 379 27.70 -28.51 -15.15
CA GLN A 379 26.38 -29.00 -14.71
C GLN A 379 25.89 -28.21 -13.50
N PHE A 380 24.58 -28.05 -13.39
CA PHE A 380 23.93 -27.41 -12.26
C PHE A 380 23.98 -28.27 -11.00
N ASP A 381 24.36 -27.72 -9.86
CA ASP A 381 24.47 -28.42 -8.60
C ASP A 381 23.17 -28.31 -7.79
N LEU A 382 22.25 -29.26 -7.98
CA LEU A 382 20.95 -29.30 -7.30
C LEU A 382 21.09 -29.32 -5.78
N LYS A 383 22.11 -30.01 -5.24
CA LYS A 383 22.30 -30.08 -3.79
C LYS A 383 22.66 -28.72 -3.22
N LYS A 384 23.59 -28.02 -3.85
CA LYS A 384 23.99 -26.67 -3.46
C LYS A 384 22.84 -25.68 -3.61
N ARG A 385 22.03 -25.81 -4.70
CA ARG A 385 20.79 -25.04 -4.88
C ARG A 385 19.86 -25.19 -3.68
N ASP A 386 19.57 -26.42 -3.27
CA ASP A 386 18.62 -26.68 -2.19
C ASP A 386 19.16 -26.21 -0.83
N GLU A 387 20.46 -26.27 -0.62
CA GLU A 387 21.14 -25.74 0.57
C GLU A 387 21.01 -24.21 0.63
N GLU A 388 21.26 -23.49 -0.47
CA GLU A 388 21.14 -22.02 -0.55
C GLU A 388 19.68 -21.56 -0.38
N ILE A 389 18.73 -22.24 -1.02
CA ILE A 389 17.31 -21.93 -0.83
C ILE A 389 16.89 -22.08 0.64
N LYS A 390 17.25 -23.19 1.29
CA LYS A 390 16.95 -23.41 2.70
C LYS A 390 17.57 -22.35 3.60
N ARG A 391 18.82 -21.96 3.31
CA ARG A 391 19.53 -20.94 4.04
C ARG A 391 18.79 -19.61 3.97
N TRP A 392 18.45 -19.11 2.76
CA TRP A 392 17.81 -17.81 2.59
C TRP A 392 16.36 -17.80 3.11
N VAL A 393 15.62 -18.90 2.98
CA VAL A 393 14.28 -19.04 3.57
C VAL A 393 14.35 -18.91 5.09
N ALA A 394 15.36 -19.50 5.74
CA ALA A 394 15.55 -19.43 7.18
C ALA A 394 16.09 -18.06 7.62
N GLU A 395 17.09 -17.50 6.91
CA GLU A 395 17.78 -16.26 7.29
C GLU A 395 16.87 -15.03 7.20
N LEU A 396 15.96 -15.02 6.22
CA LEU A 396 14.96 -13.96 6.05
C LEU A 396 13.56 -14.34 6.58
N GLU A 397 13.45 -15.47 7.28
CA GLU A 397 12.18 -15.94 7.87
C GLU A 397 11.02 -15.95 6.87
N ILE A 398 11.25 -16.41 5.64
CA ILE A 398 10.23 -16.49 4.59
C ILE A 398 9.21 -17.54 4.98
N LYS A 399 7.95 -17.13 5.17
CA LYS A 399 6.86 -18.01 5.61
C LYS A 399 6.36 -18.87 4.45
N THR A 400 7.04 -19.96 4.16
CA THR A 400 6.63 -20.96 3.17
C THR A 400 6.73 -22.37 3.74
N LYS A 401 5.78 -23.24 3.36
CA LYS A 401 5.84 -24.68 3.67
C LYS A 401 6.67 -25.45 2.65
N ASN A 402 6.70 -24.95 1.41
CA ASN A 402 7.42 -25.56 0.30
C ASN A 402 7.99 -24.47 -0.62
N PRO A 403 9.33 -24.33 -0.73
CA PRO A 403 9.96 -23.37 -1.64
C PRO A 403 9.71 -23.62 -3.14
N ASP A 404 9.20 -24.79 -3.52
CA ASP A 404 8.83 -25.08 -4.92
C ASP A 404 7.47 -24.48 -5.31
N ASN A 405 6.70 -23.94 -4.35
CA ASN A 405 5.45 -23.24 -4.66
C ASN A 405 5.74 -21.94 -5.42
N PRO A 406 4.82 -21.51 -6.31
CA PRO A 406 4.94 -20.22 -6.99
C PRO A 406 4.96 -19.03 -6.01
N ALA A 407 5.70 -17.97 -6.36
CA ALA A 407 5.80 -16.76 -5.54
C ALA A 407 4.44 -16.06 -5.31
N THR A 408 3.46 -16.28 -6.20
CA THR A 408 2.07 -15.79 -6.04
C THR A 408 1.38 -16.31 -4.79
N THR A 409 1.82 -17.41 -4.20
CA THR A 409 1.21 -18.01 -3.01
C THR A 409 1.54 -17.27 -1.71
N LEU A 410 2.45 -16.30 -1.76
CA LEU A 410 2.92 -15.57 -0.59
C LEU A 410 2.27 -14.20 -0.45
N SER A 411 2.21 -13.72 0.81
CA SER A 411 1.84 -12.33 1.13
C SER A 411 2.89 -11.34 0.61
N GLY A 412 2.50 -10.07 0.44
CA GLY A 412 3.38 -9.01 -0.03
C GLY A 412 4.68 -8.87 0.76
N GLY A 413 4.63 -8.96 2.10
CA GLY A 413 5.83 -8.92 2.94
C GLY A 413 6.78 -10.11 2.70
N ASN A 414 6.25 -11.33 2.49
CA ASN A 414 7.07 -12.48 2.16
C ASN A 414 7.61 -12.41 0.72
N GLN A 415 6.87 -11.86 -0.22
CA GLN A 415 7.35 -11.58 -1.57
C GLN A 415 8.53 -10.60 -1.54
N GLN A 416 8.44 -9.55 -0.73
CA GLN A 416 9.53 -8.59 -0.56
C GLN A 416 10.80 -9.23 0.03
N ARG A 417 10.62 -10.16 0.98
CA ARG A 417 11.74 -10.95 1.53
C ARG A 417 12.41 -11.83 0.48
N ILE A 418 11.66 -12.36 -0.52
CA ILE A 418 12.25 -13.08 -1.65
C ILE A 418 13.10 -12.13 -2.51
N VAL A 419 12.61 -10.92 -2.81
CA VAL A 419 13.39 -9.92 -3.57
C VAL A 419 14.68 -9.57 -2.84
N LEU A 420 14.63 -9.40 -1.51
CA LEU A 420 15.81 -9.19 -0.70
C LEU A 420 16.76 -10.41 -0.75
N ALA A 421 16.23 -11.64 -0.59
CA ALA A 421 17.03 -12.86 -0.67
C ALA A 421 17.79 -12.97 -2.00
N LYS A 422 17.10 -12.71 -3.11
CA LYS A 422 17.67 -12.72 -4.47
C LYS A 422 18.94 -11.85 -4.58
N TRP A 423 18.89 -10.66 -3.98
CA TRP A 423 20.02 -9.74 -4.04
C TRP A 423 21.11 -10.06 -3.01
N LEU A 424 20.74 -10.43 -1.80
CA LEU A 424 21.70 -10.78 -0.75
C LEU A 424 22.51 -12.03 -1.09
N ALA A 425 21.95 -12.95 -1.86
CA ALA A 425 22.68 -14.10 -2.41
C ALA A 425 23.89 -13.71 -3.27
N CYS A 426 23.89 -12.51 -3.85
CA CYS A 426 25.00 -11.99 -4.65
C CYS A 426 26.21 -11.50 -3.84
N ASN A 427 26.18 -11.53 -2.49
CA ASN A 427 27.26 -11.05 -1.62
C ASN A 427 27.61 -9.58 -1.89
N LEU A 428 26.66 -8.70 -1.69
CA LEU A 428 26.73 -7.28 -2.03
C LEU A 428 27.59 -6.46 -1.07
N ASP A 429 28.16 -5.36 -1.57
CA ASP A 429 28.75 -4.28 -0.79
C ASP A 429 27.79 -3.08 -0.65
N VAL A 430 26.89 -2.90 -1.63
CA VAL A 430 25.88 -1.83 -1.68
C VAL A 430 24.53 -2.39 -2.10
N LEU A 431 23.47 -2.00 -1.39
CA LEU A 431 22.08 -2.34 -1.73
C LEU A 431 21.24 -1.07 -1.87
N ILE A 432 20.68 -0.86 -3.04
CA ILE A 432 19.79 0.26 -3.37
C ILE A 432 18.35 -0.27 -3.31
N LEU A 433 17.50 0.37 -2.51
CA LEU A 433 16.08 -0.01 -2.37
C LEU A 433 15.20 1.19 -2.75
N ASN A 434 14.42 1.02 -3.81
CA ASN A 434 13.43 2.02 -4.22
C ASN A 434 12.05 1.59 -3.69
N GLY A 435 11.51 2.32 -2.72
CA GLY A 435 10.23 2.02 -2.09
C GLY A 435 10.12 0.62 -1.47
N PRO A 436 11.08 0.18 -0.61
CA PRO A 436 11.17 -1.23 -0.18
C PRO A 436 9.95 -1.74 0.55
N THR A 437 9.09 -0.87 1.05
CA THR A 437 7.93 -1.21 1.88
C THR A 437 6.60 -0.82 1.24
N VAL A 438 6.60 -0.39 -0.01
CA VAL A 438 5.38 -0.05 -0.77
C VAL A 438 4.48 -1.29 -0.89
N GLY A 439 3.21 -1.15 -0.46
CA GLY A 439 2.23 -2.25 -0.49
C GLY A 439 2.54 -3.40 0.47
N VAL A 440 3.30 -3.15 1.54
CA VAL A 440 3.62 -4.11 2.60
C VAL A 440 2.91 -3.69 3.88
N ASP A 441 2.41 -4.67 4.66
CA ASP A 441 1.76 -4.41 5.95
C ASP A 441 2.75 -3.91 7.02
N ILE A 442 2.23 -3.27 8.09
CA ILE A 442 3.04 -2.61 9.13
C ILE A 442 4.03 -3.59 9.79
N GLY A 443 3.59 -4.80 10.12
CA GLY A 443 4.46 -5.79 10.75
C GLY A 443 5.58 -6.25 9.84
N SER A 444 5.27 -6.54 8.59
CA SER A 444 6.27 -6.92 7.57
C SER A 444 7.22 -5.77 7.23
N LYS A 445 6.73 -4.51 7.24
CA LYS A 445 7.54 -3.30 7.05
C LYS A 445 8.63 -3.20 8.13
N HIS A 446 8.23 -3.33 9.40
CA HIS A 446 9.17 -3.34 10.51
C HIS A 446 10.22 -4.47 10.39
N ASP A 447 9.77 -5.69 10.10
CA ASP A 447 10.67 -6.85 9.94
C ASP A 447 11.70 -6.63 8.82
N ILE A 448 11.31 -6.01 7.69
CA ILE A 448 12.22 -5.64 6.59
C ILE A 448 13.28 -4.66 7.08
N HIS A 449 12.90 -3.61 7.81
CA HIS A 449 13.85 -2.65 8.36
C HIS A 449 14.81 -3.28 9.36
N MET A 450 14.34 -4.17 10.23
CA MET A 450 15.22 -4.92 11.15
C MET A 450 16.26 -5.76 10.38
N VAL A 451 15.88 -6.37 9.27
CA VAL A 451 16.83 -7.08 8.38
C VAL A 451 17.85 -6.10 7.79
N LEU A 452 17.42 -4.96 7.26
CA LEU A 452 18.32 -3.96 6.66
C LEU A 452 19.29 -3.38 7.70
N GLN A 453 18.83 -3.07 8.90
CA GLN A 453 19.67 -2.61 10.02
C GLN A 453 20.70 -3.65 10.43
N LYS A 454 20.29 -4.94 10.51
CA LYS A 454 21.20 -6.05 10.78
C LYS A 454 22.30 -6.16 9.72
N LEU A 455 21.95 -6.03 8.44
CA LEU A 455 22.90 -6.07 7.33
C LEU A 455 23.83 -4.87 7.32
N ALA A 456 23.33 -3.68 7.63
CA ALA A 456 24.15 -2.49 7.79
C ALA A 456 25.17 -2.67 8.93
N LYS A 457 24.79 -3.21 10.09
CA LYS A 457 25.71 -3.57 11.18
C LYS A 457 26.80 -4.55 10.74
N GLN A 458 26.55 -5.37 9.72
CA GLN A 458 27.51 -6.29 9.12
C GLN A 458 28.40 -5.63 8.06
N GLY A 459 28.24 -4.33 7.79
CA GLY A 459 29.05 -3.54 6.87
C GLY A 459 28.47 -3.33 5.47
N LEU A 460 27.21 -3.76 5.20
CA LEU A 460 26.52 -3.42 3.96
C LEU A 460 26.19 -1.93 3.93
N GLY A 461 26.54 -1.24 2.83
CA GLY A 461 26.04 0.10 2.55
C GLY A 461 24.63 0.02 1.98
N VAL A 462 23.68 0.74 2.55
CA VAL A 462 22.27 0.68 2.15
C VAL A 462 21.78 2.06 1.72
N ILE A 463 21.10 2.15 0.58
CA ILE A 463 20.39 3.36 0.13
C ILE A 463 18.89 3.04 0.12
N ILE A 464 18.10 3.79 0.89
CA ILE A 464 16.63 3.69 0.90
C ILE A 464 16.08 4.92 0.23
N ILE A 465 15.33 4.73 -0.85
CA ILE A 465 14.60 5.78 -1.56
C ILE A 465 13.14 5.64 -1.21
N SER A 466 12.57 6.63 -0.51
CA SER A 466 11.17 6.57 -0.04
C SER A 466 10.58 7.98 0.11
N ASP A 467 9.27 8.09 -0.07
CA ASP A 467 8.45 9.27 0.27
C ASP A 467 7.80 9.14 1.65
N ASP A 468 7.91 8.00 2.29
CA ASP A 468 7.47 7.78 3.66
C ASP A 468 8.52 8.37 4.64
N LEU A 469 8.32 9.64 5.02
CA LEU A 469 9.28 10.36 5.86
C LEU A 469 9.50 9.71 7.24
N PRO A 470 8.47 9.24 7.97
CA PRO A 470 8.66 8.44 9.17
C PRO A 470 9.59 7.24 8.94
N GLU A 471 9.43 6.51 7.83
CA GLU A 471 10.29 5.39 7.47
C GLU A 471 11.76 5.82 7.35
N VAL A 472 12.00 6.90 6.60
CA VAL A 472 13.36 7.41 6.36
C VAL A 472 14.00 7.92 7.65
N ILE A 473 13.27 8.69 8.46
CA ILE A 473 13.79 9.27 9.70
C ILE A 473 14.13 8.18 10.73
N GLN A 474 13.31 7.16 10.86
CA GLN A 474 13.52 6.08 11.85
C GLN A 474 14.66 5.13 11.46
N ASN A 475 14.82 4.86 10.16
CA ASN A 475 15.67 3.75 9.71
C ASN A 475 16.97 4.20 9.03
N CYS A 476 17.10 5.46 8.64
CA CYS A 476 18.32 5.97 8.01
C CYS A 476 19.18 6.75 9.00
N ASN A 477 20.48 6.93 8.67
CA ASN A 477 21.42 7.71 9.48
C ASN A 477 21.44 9.18 9.07
N ARG A 478 21.26 9.43 7.79
CA ARG A 478 21.06 10.75 7.20
C ARG A 478 20.14 10.65 6.00
N VAL A 479 19.58 11.78 5.60
CA VAL A 479 18.64 11.88 4.49
C VAL A 479 19.05 12.99 3.54
N LEU A 480 19.03 12.67 2.24
CA LEU A 480 19.17 13.63 1.13
C LEU A 480 17.78 13.98 0.61
N VAL A 481 17.50 15.26 0.49
CA VAL A 481 16.25 15.75 -0.12
C VAL A 481 16.53 16.14 -1.56
N ILE A 482 15.84 15.50 -2.51
CA ILE A 482 15.94 15.81 -3.94
C ILE A 482 14.74 16.66 -4.35
N LYS A 483 15.02 17.79 -4.99
CA LYS A 483 14.03 18.70 -5.56
C LYS A 483 14.48 19.14 -6.96
N ASN A 484 13.61 18.96 -7.95
CA ASN A 484 13.87 19.35 -9.35
C ASN A 484 15.22 18.80 -9.87
N GLY A 485 15.50 17.54 -9.61
CA GLY A 485 16.71 16.86 -10.08
C GLY A 485 18.00 17.23 -9.35
N LYS A 486 17.97 17.98 -8.25
CA LYS A 486 19.16 18.38 -7.49
C LYS A 486 19.03 18.03 -6.02
N ILE A 487 20.16 17.77 -5.35
CA ILE A 487 20.16 17.67 -3.89
C ILE A 487 19.93 19.07 -3.32
N ARG A 488 18.81 19.23 -2.62
CA ARG A 488 18.43 20.49 -1.97
C ARG A 488 19.08 20.63 -0.62
N SER A 489 19.05 19.58 0.18
CA SER A 489 19.56 19.54 1.54
C SER A 489 19.99 18.13 1.95
N GLU A 490 20.80 18.07 2.98
CA GLU A 490 21.23 16.85 3.66
C GLU A 490 21.03 17.04 5.16
N TYR A 491 20.39 16.06 5.81
CA TYR A 491 20.07 16.11 7.23
C TYR A 491 20.56 14.85 7.96
N ASP A 492 21.03 15.03 9.18
CA ASP A 492 21.19 13.99 10.17
C ASP A 492 19.81 13.63 10.73
N THR A 493 19.39 12.37 10.62
CA THR A 493 18.05 11.94 11.02
C THR A 493 17.78 12.09 12.52
N GLN A 494 18.81 12.12 13.36
CA GLN A 494 18.68 12.37 14.80
C GLN A 494 18.32 13.83 15.14
N LYS A 495 18.47 14.77 14.18
CA LYS A 495 18.34 16.21 14.41
C LYS A 495 17.27 16.86 13.54
N VAL A 496 16.68 16.12 12.61
CA VAL A 496 15.70 16.66 11.66
C VAL A 496 14.27 16.33 12.10
N SER A 497 13.36 17.25 11.87
CA SER A 497 11.92 16.99 11.95
C SER A 497 11.34 16.71 10.56
N GLU A 498 10.23 15.97 10.52
CA GLU A 498 9.50 15.69 9.28
C GLU A 498 9.12 16.99 8.54
N GLN A 499 8.70 18.03 9.28
CA GLN A 499 8.33 19.32 8.70
C GLN A 499 9.49 20.00 7.97
N MET A 500 10.71 19.93 8.50
CA MET A 500 11.90 20.52 7.82
C MET A 500 12.16 19.85 6.47
N ILE A 501 11.97 18.54 6.38
CA ILE A 501 12.12 17.80 5.12
C ILE A 501 11.01 18.18 4.15
N ILE A 502 9.76 18.28 4.62
CA ILE A 502 8.61 18.70 3.80
C ILE A 502 8.84 20.10 3.21
N ASP A 503 9.30 21.04 4.01
CA ASP A 503 9.55 22.43 3.57
C ASP A 503 10.60 22.49 2.43
N ASP A 504 11.61 21.63 2.49
CA ASP A 504 12.63 21.55 1.43
C ASP A 504 12.15 20.78 0.18
N MET A 505 11.19 19.87 0.33
CA MET A 505 10.57 19.15 -0.79
C MET A 505 9.61 20.05 -1.59
N MET A 506 8.90 20.97 -0.90
CA MET A 506 7.93 21.90 -1.50
C MET A 506 8.61 23.11 -2.14
#